data_45067a1d4a3a3754962f30a16d97fe36
#
_entry.id   45067a1d4a3a3754962f30a16d97fe36
#
_cell.length_a   1.000
_cell.length_b   1.000
_cell.length_c   1.000
_cell.angle_alpha   90.00
_cell.angle_beta   90.00
_cell.angle_gamma   90.00
#
_symmetry.space_group_name_H-M   'P 1'
#
loop_
_entity.id
_entity.type
_entity.pdbx_description
1 polymer ?
#
loop_
_entity_poly.entity_id
_entity_poly.type
_entity_poly.pdbx_seq_one_letter_code
_entity_poly.pdbx_strand_id
1 'polypeptide(L)'
;MEYDDARARAIPDPGFADDAGEADPVLAGLLAEHARGAASSGQVVAALQDSRLLVPVVAILGEVEVDERGLAHDKSSDMAAVLVQSAGGSTGLLAFTSTATMASWNPQARPVPVTARTAATAAVQEGAAALLVDLAGPASYVVRGEDLTRLAAGWRLVALGDRVGDGHGWIGSPTE
;
A
#
# COMPACT_ATOMS: atom_id res chain seq x y z
N MET A 1 -34.72 -5.36 36.59
CA MET A 1 -33.58 -4.46 36.35
C MET A 1 -32.78 -5.12 35.24
N GLU A 2 -33.12 -4.74 34.02
CA GLU A 2 -32.65 -5.35 32.77
C GLU A 2 -31.31 -4.68 32.40
N TYR A 3 -30.24 -5.46 32.44
CA TYR A 3 -28.94 -4.97 31.94
C TYR A 3 -29.02 -4.98 30.42
N ASP A 4 -29.07 -3.78 29.87
CA ASP A 4 -28.94 -3.47 28.45
C ASP A 4 -27.63 -4.07 27.92
N ASP A 5 -27.79 -5.02 27.02
CA ASP A 5 -26.71 -5.76 26.36
C ASP A 5 -25.87 -4.77 25.53
N ALA A 6 -24.78 -4.34 26.14
CA ALA A 6 -23.84 -3.44 25.49
C ALA A 6 -23.38 -4.10 24.17
N ARG A 7 -23.86 -3.59 23.06
CA ARG A 7 -23.42 -3.91 21.70
C ARG A 7 -21.90 -3.97 21.69
N ALA A 8 -21.37 -5.18 21.77
CA ALA A 8 -19.97 -5.44 21.49
C ALA A 8 -19.66 -4.84 20.12
N ARG A 9 -18.91 -3.75 20.09
CA ARG A 9 -18.36 -3.22 18.83
C ARG A 9 -17.52 -4.34 18.28
N ALA A 10 -18.00 -4.98 17.22
CA ALA A 10 -17.21 -5.93 16.47
C ALA A 10 -15.96 -5.17 16.00
N ILE A 11 -14.81 -5.58 16.52
CA ILE A 11 -13.52 -5.12 16.00
C ILE A 11 -13.49 -5.63 14.56
N PRO A 12 -13.38 -4.77 13.54
CA PRO A 12 -13.27 -5.24 12.17
C PRO A 12 -12.11 -6.22 12.08
N ASP A 13 -12.35 -7.38 11.47
CA ASP A 13 -11.29 -8.33 11.17
C ASP A 13 -10.20 -7.59 10.36
N PRO A 14 -8.95 -7.52 10.84
CA PRO A 14 -7.87 -6.83 10.12
C PRO A 14 -7.55 -7.49 8.77
N GLY A 15 -8.18 -8.62 8.42
CA GLY A 15 -7.98 -9.32 7.16
C GLY A 15 -6.62 -10.00 6.99
N PHE A 16 -5.70 -9.77 7.94
CA PHE A 16 -4.31 -10.23 7.89
C PHE A 16 -3.80 -10.68 9.26
N ALA A 17 -4.67 -11.31 10.07
CA ALA A 17 -4.36 -11.71 11.46
C ALA A 17 -3.16 -12.67 11.56
N ASP A 18 -2.95 -13.50 10.54
CA ASP A 18 -1.87 -14.49 10.48
C ASP A 18 -0.68 -14.05 9.60
N ASP A 19 -0.62 -12.76 9.25
CA ASP A 19 0.46 -12.23 8.40
C ASP A 19 1.79 -12.20 9.16
N ALA A 20 2.73 -13.04 8.74
CA ALA A 20 4.09 -13.09 9.29
C ALA A 20 5.00 -11.94 8.78
N GLY A 21 4.50 -11.07 7.89
CA GLY A 21 5.27 -9.98 7.31
C GLY A 21 6.25 -10.41 6.21
N GLU A 22 6.14 -11.63 5.70
CA GLU A 22 6.95 -12.12 4.60
C GLU A 22 6.37 -11.67 3.25
N ALA A 23 7.25 -11.53 2.24
CA ALA A 23 6.83 -11.24 0.89
C ALA A 23 6.14 -12.45 0.25
N ASP A 24 5.13 -12.21 -0.59
CA ASP A 24 4.65 -13.23 -1.50
C ASP A 24 5.79 -13.70 -2.41
N PRO A 25 6.12 -15.01 -2.46
CA PRO A 25 7.28 -15.51 -3.19
C PRO A 25 7.16 -15.33 -4.71
N VAL A 26 5.93 -15.35 -5.26
CA VAL A 26 5.70 -15.13 -6.69
C VAL A 26 5.98 -13.67 -7.05
N LEU A 27 5.44 -12.73 -6.26
CA LEU A 27 5.68 -11.31 -6.47
C LEU A 27 7.17 -10.98 -6.29
N ALA A 28 7.82 -11.48 -5.22
CA ALA A 28 9.24 -11.25 -4.97
C ALA A 28 10.12 -11.76 -6.13
N GLY A 29 9.82 -12.94 -6.67
CA GLY A 29 10.48 -13.50 -7.84
C GLY A 29 10.33 -12.62 -9.08
N LEU A 30 9.10 -12.19 -9.38
CA LEU A 30 8.80 -11.33 -10.54
C LEU A 30 9.43 -9.93 -10.42
N LEU A 31 9.48 -9.34 -9.22
CA LEU A 31 10.19 -8.09 -8.99
C LEU A 31 11.69 -8.23 -9.28
N ALA A 32 12.31 -9.31 -8.80
CA ALA A 32 13.70 -9.59 -9.05
C ALA A 32 14.00 -9.87 -10.55
N GLU A 33 13.10 -10.55 -11.25
CA GLU A 33 13.19 -10.78 -12.69
C GLU A 33 13.00 -9.49 -13.49
N HIS A 34 12.03 -8.66 -13.09
CA HIS A 34 11.79 -7.36 -13.72
C HIS A 34 13.00 -6.44 -13.61
N ALA A 35 13.63 -6.39 -12.43
CA ALA A 35 14.84 -5.60 -12.21
C ALA A 35 16.01 -6.03 -13.13
N ARG A 36 16.00 -7.27 -13.61
CA ARG A 36 16.98 -7.80 -14.58
C ARG A 36 16.49 -7.73 -16.04
N GLY A 37 15.29 -7.18 -16.28
CA GLY A 37 14.67 -7.14 -17.60
C GLY A 37 14.10 -8.48 -18.10
N ALA A 38 13.92 -9.46 -17.20
CA ALA A 38 13.44 -10.80 -17.54
C ALA A 38 11.91 -10.97 -17.35
N ALA A 39 11.25 -10.05 -16.64
CA ALA A 39 9.80 -10.01 -16.50
C ALA A 39 9.24 -8.68 -16.98
N SER A 40 8.05 -8.71 -17.60
CA SER A 40 7.33 -7.50 -18.04
C SER A 40 6.64 -6.80 -16.87
N SER A 41 6.34 -5.49 -17.03
CA SER A 41 5.52 -4.75 -16.07
C SER A 41 4.14 -5.38 -15.87
N GLY A 42 3.52 -5.90 -16.93
CA GLY A 42 2.24 -6.59 -16.83
C GLY A 42 2.28 -7.81 -15.91
N GLN A 43 3.35 -8.61 -15.97
CA GLN A 43 3.52 -9.76 -15.06
C GLN A 43 3.66 -9.32 -13.60
N VAL A 44 4.42 -8.24 -13.34
CA VAL A 44 4.57 -7.70 -11.99
C VAL A 44 3.24 -7.16 -11.46
N VAL A 45 2.51 -6.36 -12.23
CA VAL A 45 1.22 -5.79 -11.81
C VAL A 45 0.17 -6.88 -11.62
N ALA A 46 0.16 -7.91 -12.47
CA ALA A 46 -0.75 -9.05 -12.33
C ALA A 46 -0.53 -9.84 -11.02
N ALA A 47 0.70 -10.00 -10.57
CA ALA A 47 0.99 -10.60 -9.27
C ALA A 47 0.72 -9.64 -8.11
N LEU A 48 1.07 -8.36 -8.27
CA LEU A 48 0.90 -7.34 -7.25
C LEU A 48 -0.57 -7.16 -6.86
N GLN A 49 -1.50 -7.17 -7.82
CA GLN A 49 -2.92 -6.92 -7.57
C GLN A 49 -3.55 -7.89 -6.55
N ASP A 50 -3.01 -9.10 -6.43
CA ASP A 50 -3.49 -10.14 -5.52
C ASP A 50 -2.65 -10.24 -4.23
N SER A 51 -1.60 -9.40 -4.13
CA SER A 51 -0.67 -9.44 -3.01
C SER A 51 -1.10 -8.49 -1.88
N ARG A 52 -0.69 -8.85 -0.66
CA ARG A 52 -0.70 -7.95 0.48
C ARG A 52 0.54 -7.06 0.42
N LEU A 53 0.36 -5.79 0.70
CA LEU A 53 1.43 -4.82 0.89
C LEU A 53 1.43 -4.29 2.32
N LEU A 54 2.59 -3.86 2.80
CA LEU A 54 2.78 -3.18 4.07
C LEU A 54 2.95 -1.68 3.80
N VAL A 55 2.00 -0.87 4.23
CA VAL A 55 2.12 0.58 4.17
C VAL A 55 2.75 1.05 5.48
N PRO A 56 3.89 1.77 5.44
CA PRO A 56 4.49 2.31 6.65
C PRO A 56 3.65 3.46 7.19
N VAL A 57 3.42 3.45 8.48
CA VAL A 57 2.79 4.57 9.18
C VAL A 57 3.76 5.16 10.19
N VAL A 58 3.71 6.47 10.33
CA VAL A 58 4.44 7.23 11.33
C VAL A 58 3.45 7.95 12.23
N ALA A 59 3.76 7.99 13.51
CA ALA A 59 2.99 8.80 14.44
C ALA A 59 3.32 10.27 14.18
N ILE A 60 2.35 11.07 13.79
CA ILE A 60 2.48 12.51 13.78
C ILE A 60 2.19 12.97 15.22
N LEU A 61 3.20 13.48 15.90
CA LEU A 61 3.00 14.16 17.17
C LEU A 61 2.20 15.43 16.85
N GLY A 62 0.90 15.40 17.10
CA GLY A 62 0.08 16.60 17.08
C GLY A 62 0.63 17.61 18.09
N GLU A 63 0.53 18.90 17.76
CA GLU A 63 0.86 19.97 18.74
C GLU A 63 0.08 19.74 20.02
N VAL A 64 0.79 19.77 21.15
CA VAL A 64 0.16 19.70 22.47
C VAL A 64 -0.60 21.02 22.66
N GLU A 65 -1.91 21.01 22.47
CA GLU A 65 -2.75 22.11 22.94
C GLU A 65 -2.89 21.99 24.46
N VAL A 66 -2.28 22.91 25.17
CA VAL A 66 -2.47 23.11 26.60
C VAL A 66 -3.74 23.95 26.77
N ASP A 67 -4.76 23.40 27.42
CA ASP A 67 -5.95 24.18 27.76
C ASP A 67 -5.63 25.32 28.72
N GLU A 68 -6.57 26.28 28.88
CA GLU A 68 -6.40 27.43 29.80
C GLU A 68 -6.18 27.02 31.26
N ARG A 69 -6.24 25.74 31.61
CA ARG A 69 -6.04 25.16 32.94
C ARG A 69 -4.74 24.39 33.06
N GLY A 70 -3.90 24.36 31.99
CA GLY A 70 -2.60 23.70 32.01
C GLY A 70 -2.64 22.17 31.93
N LEU A 71 -3.78 21.57 31.59
CA LEU A 71 -3.91 20.14 31.34
C LEU A 71 -3.62 19.85 29.89
N ALA A 72 -2.61 19.01 29.64
CA ALA A 72 -2.30 18.46 28.34
C ALA A 72 -3.40 17.45 27.96
N HIS A 73 -4.24 17.77 26.98
CA HIS A 73 -5.09 16.80 26.35
C HIS A 73 -4.27 16.05 25.32
N ASP A 74 -4.17 14.73 25.49
CA ASP A 74 -3.57 13.80 24.56
C ASP A 74 -4.45 13.80 23.29
N LYS A 75 -4.07 14.63 22.30
CA LYS A 75 -4.65 14.54 20.99
C LYS A 75 -4.17 13.23 20.39
N SER A 76 -5.13 12.40 19.97
CA SER A 76 -4.93 11.22 19.16
C SER A 76 -3.75 11.42 18.23
N SER A 77 -2.71 10.59 18.39
CA SER A 77 -1.63 10.55 17.41
C SER A 77 -2.25 10.02 16.10
N ASP A 78 -2.47 10.92 15.15
CA ASP A 78 -2.91 10.54 13.83
C ASP A 78 -1.80 9.75 13.16
N MET A 79 -2.10 8.53 12.77
CA MET A 79 -1.18 7.70 12.02
C MET A 79 -1.35 8.04 10.54
N ALA A 80 -0.31 8.61 9.95
CA ALA A 80 -0.31 8.96 8.53
C ALA A 80 0.57 7.99 7.72
N ALA A 81 0.09 7.64 6.54
CA ALA A 81 0.88 6.93 5.54
C ALA A 81 2.03 7.82 5.06
N VAL A 82 3.18 7.22 4.77
CA VAL A 82 4.38 7.97 4.37
C VAL A 82 4.37 8.27 2.88
N LEU A 83 4.43 9.56 2.55
CA LEU A 83 4.65 10.07 1.21
C LEU A 83 6.11 10.48 1.04
N VAL A 84 6.68 10.13 -0.11
CA VAL A 84 8.01 10.59 -0.53
C VAL A 84 7.85 11.57 -1.68
N GLN A 85 8.52 12.73 -1.58
CA GLN A 85 8.55 13.70 -2.65
C GLN A 85 9.87 13.61 -3.41
N SER A 86 9.79 13.53 -4.74
CA SER A 86 10.95 13.61 -5.62
C SER A 86 11.47 15.05 -5.71
N ALA A 87 12.71 15.22 -6.17
CA ALA A 87 13.29 16.56 -6.42
C ALA A 87 12.46 17.39 -7.43
N GLY A 88 11.69 16.75 -8.30
CA GLY A 88 10.79 17.40 -9.26
C GLY A 88 9.40 17.71 -8.69
N GLY A 89 9.16 17.48 -7.38
CA GLY A 89 7.90 17.78 -6.71
C GLY A 89 6.82 16.70 -6.79
N SER A 90 7.02 15.64 -7.57
CA SER A 90 6.08 14.51 -7.63
C SER A 90 6.14 13.71 -6.34
N THR A 91 4.97 13.33 -5.82
CA THR A 91 4.85 12.52 -4.61
C THR A 91 4.55 11.06 -4.94
N GLY A 92 5.03 10.15 -4.10
CA GLY A 92 4.71 8.73 -4.15
C GLY A 92 4.37 8.19 -2.76
N LEU A 93 3.37 7.30 -2.68
CA LEU A 93 3.04 6.58 -1.46
C LEU A 93 3.98 5.38 -1.33
N LEU A 94 4.58 5.19 -0.15
CA LEU A 94 5.43 4.02 0.13
C LEU A 94 4.58 2.78 0.44
N ALA A 95 5.01 1.65 -0.11
CA ALA A 95 4.53 0.34 0.25
C ALA A 95 5.68 -0.68 0.19
N PHE A 96 5.58 -1.75 0.94
CA PHE A 96 6.61 -2.78 1.01
C PHE A 96 6.00 -4.17 0.89
N THR A 97 6.72 -5.09 0.28
CA THR A 97 6.28 -6.49 0.16
C THR A 97 6.50 -7.27 1.46
N SER A 98 7.48 -6.86 2.27
CA SER A 98 7.84 -7.53 3.51
C SER A 98 8.30 -6.58 4.60
N THR A 99 8.30 -7.07 5.83
CA THR A 99 8.91 -6.37 6.97
C THR A 99 10.41 -6.18 6.78
N ALA A 100 11.09 -7.10 6.09
CA ALA A 100 12.52 -7.01 5.80
C ALA A 100 12.82 -5.85 4.84
N THR A 101 12.07 -5.70 3.73
CA THR A 101 12.26 -4.59 2.80
C THR A 101 11.89 -3.25 3.43
N MET A 102 10.85 -3.22 4.28
CA MET A 102 10.47 -2.03 5.04
C MET A 102 11.55 -1.65 6.07
N ALA A 103 12.11 -2.61 6.82
CA ALA A 103 13.17 -2.38 7.79
C ALA A 103 14.47 -1.87 7.12
N SER A 104 14.75 -2.28 5.88
CA SER A 104 15.87 -1.75 5.09
C SER A 104 15.70 -0.26 4.78
N TRP A 105 14.46 0.22 4.67
CA TRP A 105 14.16 1.65 4.52
C TRP A 105 14.15 2.37 5.88
N ASN A 106 13.38 1.85 6.83
CA ASN A 106 13.31 2.40 8.19
C ASN A 106 12.94 1.31 9.20
N PRO A 107 13.88 0.88 10.06
CA PRO A 107 13.63 -0.19 11.03
C PRO A 107 12.63 0.19 12.13
N GLN A 108 12.29 1.47 12.27
CA GLN A 108 11.31 1.95 13.26
C GLN A 108 9.91 2.15 12.66
N ALA A 109 9.75 1.96 11.35
CA ALA A 109 8.46 2.08 10.70
C ALA A 109 7.51 0.97 11.20
N ARG A 110 6.24 1.34 11.36
CA ARG A 110 5.18 0.40 11.75
C ARG A 110 4.43 -0.04 10.50
N PRO A 111 4.36 -1.37 10.24
CA PRO A 111 3.63 -1.89 9.08
C PRO A 111 2.12 -1.88 9.32
N VAL A 112 1.37 -1.43 8.32
CA VAL A 112 -0.06 -1.68 8.21
C VAL A 112 -0.29 -2.56 6.99
N PRO A 113 -0.70 -3.83 7.17
CA PRO A 113 -0.98 -4.71 6.05
C PRO A 113 -2.29 -4.30 5.37
N VAL A 114 -2.24 -4.16 4.05
CA VAL A 114 -3.37 -3.79 3.21
C VAL A 114 -3.31 -4.56 1.88
N THR A 115 -4.44 -4.65 1.17
CA THR A 115 -4.41 -5.14 -0.21
C THR A 115 -3.71 -4.12 -1.13
N ALA A 116 -3.14 -4.58 -2.24
CA ALA A 116 -2.55 -3.68 -3.24
C ALA A 116 -3.56 -2.64 -3.75
N ARG A 117 -4.84 -3.03 -3.90
CA ARG A 117 -5.93 -2.11 -4.24
C ARG A 117 -6.09 -1.01 -3.19
N THR A 118 -6.10 -1.37 -1.91
CA THR A 118 -6.24 -0.39 -0.82
C THR A 118 -5.05 0.59 -0.81
N ALA A 119 -3.83 0.09 -1.01
CA ALA A 119 -2.63 0.94 -1.11
C ALA A 119 -2.72 1.90 -2.33
N ALA A 120 -3.15 1.39 -3.49
CA ALA A 120 -3.35 2.20 -4.69
C ALA A 120 -4.45 3.26 -4.49
N THR A 121 -5.56 2.90 -3.84
CA THR A 121 -6.65 3.83 -3.51
C THR A 121 -6.15 4.95 -2.59
N ALA A 122 -5.38 4.60 -1.54
CA ALA A 122 -4.78 5.59 -0.65
C ALA A 122 -3.82 6.53 -1.42
N ALA A 123 -2.97 5.99 -2.30
CA ALA A 123 -2.08 6.81 -3.12
C ALA A 123 -2.87 7.83 -3.97
N VAL A 124 -3.95 7.40 -4.61
CA VAL A 124 -4.81 8.30 -5.42
C VAL A 124 -5.50 9.35 -4.54
N GLN A 125 -6.02 8.98 -3.37
CA GLN A 125 -6.68 9.90 -2.44
C GLN A 125 -5.71 10.96 -1.87
N GLU A 126 -4.46 10.59 -1.63
CA GLU A 126 -3.40 11.50 -1.20
C GLU A 126 -2.82 12.36 -2.35
N GLY A 127 -3.34 12.20 -3.57
CA GLY A 127 -2.83 12.91 -4.74
C GLY A 127 -1.42 12.48 -5.15
N ALA A 128 -0.97 11.29 -4.73
CA ALA A 128 0.33 10.75 -5.12
C ALA A 128 0.33 10.32 -6.58
N ALA A 129 1.41 10.64 -7.29
CA ALA A 129 1.61 10.27 -8.69
C ALA A 129 1.97 8.78 -8.86
N ALA A 130 2.36 8.11 -7.78
CA ALA A 130 2.83 6.72 -7.82
C ALA A 130 2.64 6.00 -6.48
N LEU A 131 2.57 4.66 -6.55
CA LEU A 131 2.80 3.76 -5.45
C LEU A 131 4.22 3.19 -5.60
N LEU A 132 5.08 3.44 -4.60
CA LEU A 132 6.49 3.04 -4.61
C LEU A 132 6.64 1.76 -3.80
N VAL A 133 6.90 0.65 -4.47
CA VAL A 133 7.05 -0.67 -3.85
C VAL A 133 8.52 -0.97 -3.61
N ASP A 134 8.87 -1.33 -2.37
CA ASP A 134 10.22 -1.73 -1.94
C ASP A 134 11.33 -0.72 -2.31
N LEU A 135 11.11 0.58 -2.07
CA LEU A 135 12.00 1.68 -2.48
C LEU A 135 13.47 1.47 -2.07
N ALA A 136 13.74 0.88 -0.91
CA ALA A 136 15.09 0.57 -0.41
C ALA A 136 15.45 -0.91 -0.53
N GLY A 137 14.62 -1.70 -1.20
CA GLY A 137 14.83 -3.12 -1.40
C GLY A 137 15.75 -3.42 -2.60
N PRO A 138 16.10 -4.70 -2.79
CA PRO A 138 16.95 -5.12 -3.90
C PRO A 138 16.27 -5.00 -5.28
N ALA A 139 14.93 -4.94 -5.30
CA ALA A 139 14.12 -4.87 -6.52
C ALA A 139 12.92 -3.96 -6.27
N SER A 140 13.12 -2.65 -6.43
CA SER A 140 12.04 -1.66 -6.31
C SER A 140 11.16 -1.63 -7.56
N TYR A 141 9.88 -1.30 -7.37
CA TYR A 141 8.92 -1.15 -8.46
C TYR A 141 8.03 0.08 -8.27
N VAL A 142 7.63 0.69 -9.37
CA VAL A 142 6.81 1.91 -9.36
C VAL A 142 5.52 1.66 -10.12
N VAL A 143 4.39 1.62 -9.42
CA VAL A 143 3.05 1.61 -10.03
C VAL A 143 2.61 3.06 -10.24
N ARG A 144 2.34 3.45 -11.49
CA ARG A 144 1.99 4.83 -11.84
C ARG A 144 1.04 4.90 -13.03
N GLY A 145 0.52 6.10 -13.28
CA GLY A 145 -0.32 6.37 -14.44
C GLY A 145 -1.58 5.50 -14.44
N GLU A 146 -1.88 4.90 -15.59
CA GLU A 146 -3.08 4.09 -15.78
C GLU A 146 -3.11 2.85 -14.87
N ASP A 147 -1.97 2.20 -14.65
CA ASP A 147 -1.91 1.03 -13.77
C ASP A 147 -2.31 1.38 -12.33
N LEU A 148 -1.86 2.52 -11.81
CA LEU A 148 -2.23 2.99 -10.48
C LEU A 148 -3.73 3.29 -10.39
N THR A 149 -4.28 4.02 -11.34
CA THR A 149 -5.70 4.40 -11.33
C THR A 149 -6.63 3.23 -11.53
N ARG A 150 -6.29 2.29 -12.40
CA ARG A 150 -7.07 1.07 -12.61
C ARG A 150 -7.01 0.12 -11.42
N LEU A 151 -5.84 -0.07 -10.82
CA LEU A 151 -5.68 -0.86 -9.61
C LEU A 151 -6.51 -0.26 -8.46
N ALA A 152 -6.46 1.05 -8.25
CA ALA A 152 -7.26 1.77 -7.26
C ALA A 152 -8.77 1.61 -7.50
N ALA A 153 -9.20 1.68 -8.76
CA ALA A 153 -10.60 1.47 -9.15
C ALA A 153 -11.07 0.02 -9.07
N GLY A 154 -10.16 -0.92 -8.75
CA GLY A 154 -10.47 -2.35 -8.62
C GLY A 154 -10.59 -3.10 -9.93
N TRP A 155 -10.04 -2.54 -11.00
CA TRP A 155 -9.87 -3.28 -12.25
C TRP A 155 -8.84 -4.39 -12.05
N ARG A 156 -8.95 -5.44 -12.85
CA ARG A 156 -8.01 -6.56 -12.79
C ARG A 156 -7.23 -6.66 -14.09
N LEU A 157 -5.91 -6.78 -13.94
CA LEU A 157 -5.02 -7.07 -15.07
C LEU A 157 -5.02 -8.57 -15.34
N VAL A 158 -5.27 -8.95 -16.58
CA VAL A 158 -5.33 -10.35 -17.01
C VAL A 158 -4.42 -10.57 -18.22
N ALA A 159 -3.90 -11.79 -18.34
CA ALA A 159 -3.17 -12.19 -19.55
C ALA A 159 -4.14 -12.37 -20.72
N LEU A 160 -3.81 -11.77 -21.85
CA LEU A 160 -4.61 -11.85 -23.09
C LEU A 160 -4.05 -12.87 -24.11
N GLY A 161 -2.94 -13.53 -23.77
CA GLY A 161 -2.17 -14.38 -24.67
C GLY A 161 -1.32 -13.57 -25.65
N ASP A 162 -0.46 -14.28 -26.41
CA ASP A 162 0.61 -13.70 -27.24
C ASP A 162 0.14 -12.89 -28.46
N ARG A 163 -1.15 -12.72 -28.65
CA ARG A 163 -1.73 -12.10 -29.85
C ARG A 163 -2.07 -10.63 -29.72
N VAL A 164 -1.96 -10.06 -28.50
CA VAL A 164 -2.39 -8.67 -28.21
C VAL A 164 -1.32 -7.96 -27.41
N GLY A 165 -0.49 -7.13 -28.06
CA GLY A 165 0.48 -6.25 -27.41
C GLY A 165 1.47 -6.99 -26.50
N ASP A 166 1.65 -6.51 -25.28
CA ASP A 166 2.49 -7.13 -24.24
C ASP A 166 1.79 -8.33 -23.54
N GLY A 167 0.68 -8.79 -24.07
CA GLY A 167 -0.06 -9.95 -23.60
C GLY A 167 -0.90 -9.70 -22.34
N HIS A 168 -1.11 -8.47 -21.90
CA HIS A 168 -1.94 -8.13 -20.74
C HIS A 168 -2.99 -7.07 -21.09
N GLY A 169 -4.13 -7.11 -20.39
CA GLY A 169 -5.20 -6.14 -20.51
C GLY A 169 -6.00 -5.99 -19.23
N TRP A 170 -6.59 -4.82 -19.03
CA TRP A 170 -7.40 -4.52 -17.86
C TRP A 170 -8.87 -4.90 -18.08
N ILE A 171 -9.45 -5.63 -17.13
CA ILE A 171 -10.89 -5.94 -17.08
C ILE A 171 -11.48 -5.28 -15.85
N GLY A 172 -12.57 -4.53 -16.03
CA GLY A 172 -13.30 -3.86 -14.96
C GLY A 172 -14.55 -3.19 -15.48
N SER A 173 -15.45 -2.83 -14.58
CA SER A 173 -16.60 -2.00 -14.95
C SER A 173 -16.20 -0.53 -14.89
N PRO A 174 -16.50 0.29 -15.90
CA PRO A 174 -16.33 1.74 -15.75
C PRO A 174 -17.21 2.20 -14.59
N THR A 175 -16.62 2.97 -13.69
CA THR A 175 -17.38 3.63 -12.62
C THR A 175 -18.27 4.70 -13.28
N GLU A 176 -19.58 4.58 -13.10
CA GLU A 176 -20.52 5.65 -13.48
C GLU A 176 -20.30 6.91 -12.65
#